data_aed241eca1a023fdaa4d5b215e826f6a
#
_entry.id   aed241eca1a023fdaa4d5b215e826f6a
#
_cell.length_a   1.000
_cell.length_b   1.000
_cell.length_c   1.000
_cell.angle_alpha   90.00
_cell.angle_beta   90.00
_cell.angle_gamma   90.00
#
_symmetry.space_group_name_H-M   'P 1'
#
loop_
_entity.id
_entity.type
_entity.pdbx_description
1 polymer ?
#
loop_
_entity_poly.entity_id
_entity_poly.type
_entity_poly.pdbx_seq_one_letter_code
_entity_poly.pdbx_strand_id
1 'polypeptide(L)'
;MNKAKVKLDKDLLKASSTMTDHQARFLVDTYYQMQNARIRSSAQVRGLEEEAEPSEVMTWVDEINLSLEENIKKALGKYALGHPIGKWSMGIKGIGPVISSGLLAYVDITKAPTVGHIWRFAGQDPTSVWNKGEKRPWNVNLKTLRW
;
A
#
# COMPACT_ATOMS: atom_id res chain seq x y z
N MET A 1 -15.45 -23.64 12.11
CA MET A 1 -14.75 -23.55 10.82
C MET A 1 -13.35 -22.99 11.04
N ASN A 2 -12.33 -23.69 10.56
CA ASN A 2 -10.95 -23.22 10.64
C ASN A 2 -10.81 -22.07 9.63
N LYS A 3 -10.73 -20.82 10.10
CA LYS A 3 -10.50 -19.68 9.21
C LYS A 3 -9.16 -19.90 8.50
N ALA A 4 -9.20 -20.02 7.19
CA ALA A 4 -8.02 -20.15 6.34
C ALA A 4 -7.21 -18.82 6.42
N LYS A 5 -6.42 -18.68 7.48
CA LYS A 5 -5.54 -17.51 7.64
C LYS A 5 -4.27 -17.75 6.84
N VAL A 6 -4.15 -17.10 5.70
CA VAL A 6 -2.84 -16.87 5.09
C VAL A 6 -2.01 -16.06 6.10
N LYS A 7 -0.91 -16.61 6.57
CA LYS A 7 -0.07 -15.95 7.58
C LYS A 7 1.36 -15.91 7.10
N LEU A 8 1.95 -14.72 7.12
CA LEU A 8 3.39 -14.57 6.94
C LEU A 8 4.12 -15.31 8.08
N ASP A 9 5.02 -16.19 7.72
CA ASP A 9 5.93 -16.83 8.68
C ASP A 9 7.04 -15.87 9.13
N LYS A 10 7.85 -16.35 10.09
CA LYS A 10 8.93 -15.53 10.68
C LYS A 10 10.04 -15.22 9.68
N ASP A 11 10.33 -16.13 8.75
CA ASP A 11 11.41 -15.98 7.78
C ASP A 11 11.03 -14.96 6.70
N LEU A 12 9.78 -15.00 6.20
CA LEU A 12 9.25 -13.99 5.30
C LEU A 12 9.17 -12.60 5.94
N LEU A 13 8.80 -12.51 7.22
CA LEU A 13 8.82 -11.24 7.94
C LEU A 13 10.25 -10.71 8.12
N LYS A 14 11.22 -11.58 8.34
CA LYS A 14 12.64 -11.20 8.39
C LYS A 14 13.14 -10.73 7.03
N ALA A 15 12.82 -11.46 5.97
CA ALA A 15 13.15 -11.08 4.60
C ALA A 15 12.53 -9.71 4.22
N SER A 16 11.36 -9.39 4.73
CA SER A 16 10.72 -8.09 4.47
C SER A 16 11.54 -6.90 4.98
N SER A 17 12.33 -7.06 6.05
CA SER A 17 13.17 -5.98 6.58
C SER A 17 14.38 -5.63 5.69
N THR A 18 14.75 -6.51 4.77
CA THR A 18 15.89 -6.36 3.85
C THR A 18 15.47 -6.17 2.40
N MET A 19 14.19 -5.91 2.15
CA MET A 19 13.70 -5.60 0.81
C MET A 19 14.39 -4.36 0.24
N THR A 20 14.62 -4.35 -1.07
CA THR A 20 15.05 -3.16 -1.80
C THR A 20 13.87 -2.21 -1.99
N ASP A 21 14.14 -0.93 -2.25
CA ASP A 21 13.11 0.08 -2.56
C ASP A 21 12.23 -0.35 -3.75
N HIS A 22 12.83 -1.02 -4.74
CA HIS A 22 12.09 -1.54 -5.89
C HIS A 22 11.10 -2.65 -5.49
N GLN A 23 11.52 -3.58 -4.63
CA GLN A 23 10.65 -4.63 -4.10
C GLN A 23 9.54 -4.04 -3.22
N ALA A 24 9.87 -3.03 -2.40
CA ALA A 24 8.90 -2.33 -1.58
C ALA A 24 7.84 -1.59 -2.43
N ARG A 25 8.24 -0.96 -3.55
CA ARG A 25 7.27 -0.34 -4.50
C ARG A 25 6.27 -1.35 -5.04
N PHE A 26 6.74 -2.52 -5.52
CA PHE A 26 5.84 -3.58 -5.97
C PHE A 26 4.89 -4.05 -4.86
N LEU A 27 5.39 -4.16 -3.64
CA LEU A 27 4.57 -4.61 -2.51
C LEU A 27 3.53 -3.57 -2.11
N VAL A 28 3.84 -2.28 -2.21
CA VAL A 28 2.87 -1.18 -2.02
C VAL A 28 1.77 -1.24 -3.08
N ASP A 29 2.13 -1.43 -4.35
CA ASP A 29 1.15 -1.57 -5.44
C ASP A 29 0.25 -2.80 -5.21
N THR A 30 0.84 -3.93 -4.78
CA THR A 30 0.10 -5.15 -4.44
C THR A 30 -0.85 -4.92 -3.26
N TYR A 31 -0.43 -4.16 -2.25
CA TYR A 31 -1.31 -3.78 -1.13
C TYR A 31 -2.59 -3.11 -1.61
N TYR A 32 -2.49 -2.10 -2.49
CA TYR A 32 -3.67 -1.41 -3.02
C TYR A 32 -4.55 -2.30 -3.91
N GLN A 33 -3.95 -3.22 -4.67
CA GLN A 33 -4.71 -4.21 -5.43
C GLN A 33 -5.53 -5.13 -4.50
N MET A 34 -4.91 -5.62 -3.42
CA MET A 34 -5.59 -6.47 -2.44
C MET A 34 -6.64 -5.69 -1.64
N GLN A 35 -6.39 -4.43 -1.31
CA GLN A 35 -7.39 -3.56 -0.69
C GLN A 35 -8.62 -3.39 -1.60
N ASN A 36 -8.41 -3.15 -2.89
CA ASN A 36 -9.50 -3.05 -3.85
C ASN A 36 -10.25 -4.39 -4.01
N ALA A 37 -9.52 -5.52 -4.02
CA ALA A 37 -10.14 -6.85 -4.08
C ALA A 37 -11.01 -7.10 -2.84
N ARG A 38 -10.51 -6.79 -1.64
CA ARG A 38 -11.30 -6.89 -0.40
C ARG A 38 -12.54 -5.99 -0.42
N ILE A 39 -12.41 -4.73 -0.83
CA ILE A 39 -13.56 -3.80 -0.89
C ILE A 39 -14.65 -4.37 -1.80
N ARG A 40 -14.26 -4.95 -2.96
CA ARG A 40 -15.21 -5.57 -3.90
C ARG A 40 -15.85 -6.82 -3.30
N SER A 41 -15.05 -7.75 -2.75
CA SER A 41 -15.58 -8.99 -2.17
C SER A 41 -16.50 -8.71 -0.99
N SER A 42 -16.15 -7.77 -0.11
CA SER A 42 -17.01 -7.37 1.01
C SER A 42 -18.34 -6.75 0.54
N ALA A 43 -18.32 -5.97 -0.55
CA ALA A 43 -19.55 -5.43 -1.13
C ALA A 43 -20.44 -6.53 -1.74
N GLN A 44 -19.82 -7.51 -2.41
CA GLN A 44 -20.52 -8.65 -2.99
C GLN A 44 -21.15 -9.56 -1.92
N VAL A 45 -20.42 -9.84 -0.84
CA VAL A 45 -20.95 -10.63 0.30
C VAL A 45 -22.18 -9.92 0.89
N ARG A 46 -22.11 -8.62 1.15
CA ARG A 46 -23.25 -7.85 1.66
C ARG A 46 -24.45 -7.87 0.70
N GLY A 47 -24.22 -7.70 -0.61
CA GLY A 47 -25.29 -7.75 -1.61
C GLY A 47 -26.00 -9.11 -1.62
N LEU A 48 -25.26 -10.22 -1.54
CA LEU A 48 -25.85 -11.57 -1.47
C LEU A 48 -26.62 -11.80 -0.16
N GLU A 49 -26.17 -11.24 0.96
CA GLU A 49 -26.89 -11.29 2.23
C GLU A 49 -28.22 -10.50 2.16
N GLU A 50 -28.20 -9.33 1.53
CA GLU A 50 -29.41 -8.48 1.32
C GLU A 50 -30.44 -9.17 0.40
N GLU A 51 -29.99 -9.95 -0.58
CA GLU A 51 -30.82 -10.73 -1.50
C GLU A 51 -31.27 -12.08 -0.90
N ALA A 52 -30.91 -12.37 0.35
CA ALA A 52 -31.16 -13.65 1.03
C ALA A 52 -30.51 -14.87 0.32
N GLU A 53 -29.43 -14.65 -0.40
CA GLU A 53 -28.63 -15.67 -1.10
C GLU A 53 -27.18 -15.74 -0.55
N PRO A 54 -26.95 -15.99 0.74
CA PRO A 54 -25.60 -15.99 1.30
C PRO A 54 -24.74 -17.09 0.66
N SER A 55 -23.47 -16.76 0.39
CA SER A 55 -22.51 -17.69 -0.22
C SER A 55 -21.28 -17.86 0.67
N GLU A 56 -21.08 -19.08 1.18
CA GLU A 56 -19.89 -19.43 1.98
C GLU A 56 -18.58 -19.26 1.16
N VAL A 57 -18.64 -19.54 -0.14
CA VAL A 57 -17.47 -19.38 -1.03
C VAL A 57 -17.08 -17.91 -1.16
N MET A 58 -18.05 -17.01 -1.32
CA MET A 58 -17.78 -15.57 -1.41
C MET A 58 -17.28 -15.01 -0.08
N THR A 59 -17.82 -15.48 1.03
CA THR A 59 -17.33 -15.14 2.39
C THR A 59 -15.88 -15.59 2.57
N TRP A 60 -15.56 -16.80 2.15
CA TRP A 60 -14.18 -17.30 2.17
C TRP A 60 -13.22 -16.45 1.32
N VAL A 61 -13.63 -16.05 0.11
CA VAL A 61 -12.83 -15.14 -0.75
C VAL A 61 -12.57 -13.82 -0.06
N ASP A 62 -13.57 -13.24 0.60
CA ASP A 62 -13.44 -11.98 1.34
C ASP A 62 -12.46 -12.11 2.51
N GLU A 63 -12.56 -13.18 3.30
CA GLU A 63 -11.64 -13.47 4.40
C GLU A 63 -10.18 -13.63 3.93
N ILE A 64 -9.96 -14.29 2.78
CA ILE A 64 -8.61 -14.43 2.21
C ILE A 64 -8.06 -13.09 1.74
N ASN A 65 -8.85 -12.29 1.04
CA ASN A 65 -8.44 -10.95 0.59
C ASN A 65 -8.06 -10.06 1.77
N LEU A 66 -8.85 -10.04 2.84
CA LEU A 66 -8.55 -9.31 4.07
C LEU A 66 -7.25 -9.80 4.72
N SER A 67 -7.10 -11.12 4.84
CA SER A 67 -5.90 -11.72 5.45
C SER A 67 -4.63 -11.37 4.65
N LEU A 68 -4.71 -11.39 3.32
CA LEU A 68 -3.59 -11.05 2.45
C LEU A 68 -3.23 -9.57 2.54
N GLU A 69 -4.21 -8.66 2.51
CA GLU A 69 -4.01 -7.22 2.70
C GLU A 69 -3.28 -6.93 4.04
N GLU A 70 -3.74 -7.54 5.14
CA GLU A 70 -3.13 -7.39 6.46
C GLU A 70 -1.68 -7.91 6.52
N ASN A 71 -1.40 -9.03 5.88
CA ASN A 71 -0.04 -9.59 5.87
C ASN A 71 0.92 -8.74 5.03
N ILE A 72 0.48 -8.21 3.90
CA ILE A 72 1.27 -7.26 3.09
C ILE A 72 1.56 -6.00 3.92
N LYS A 73 0.57 -5.46 4.62
CA LYS A 73 0.76 -4.32 5.52
C LYS A 73 1.79 -4.59 6.63
N LYS A 74 1.80 -5.81 7.20
CA LYS A 74 2.81 -6.22 8.19
C LYS A 74 4.22 -6.30 7.59
N ALA A 75 4.35 -6.84 6.37
CA ALA A 75 5.62 -6.91 5.66
C ALA A 75 6.18 -5.51 5.36
N LEU A 76 5.34 -4.60 4.86
CA LEU A 76 5.70 -3.19 4.66
C LEU A 76 6.10 -2.51 5.97
N GLY A 77 5.41 -2.79 7.07
CA GLY A 77 5.80 -2.28 8.39
C GLY A 77 7.20 -2.73 8.82
N LYS A 78 7.59 -3.97 8.52
CA LYS A 78 8.95 -4.46 8.78
C LYS A 78 9.99 -3.76 7.92
N TYR A 79 9.71 -3.53 6.64
CA TYR A 79 10.57 -2.75 5.77
C TYR A 79 10.75 -1.31 6.32
N ALA A 80 9.67 -0.61 6.64
CA ALA A 80 9.73 0.75 7.17
C ALA A 80 10.53 0.82 8.49
N LEU A 81 10.35 -0.12 9.40
CA LEU A 81 11.08 -0.20 10.66
C LEU A 81 12.58 -0.50 10.48
N GLY A 82 12.99 -1.04 9.35
CA GLY A 82 14.40 -1.21 8.97
C GLY A 82 15.12 0.11 8.69
N HIS A 83 14.39 1.20 8.47
CA HIS A 83 14.93 2.51 8.13
C HIS A 83 14.70 3.53 9.26
N PRO A 84 15.71 4.35 9.65
CA PRO A 84 15.54 5.37 10.68
C PRO A 84 14.40 6.36 10.38
N ILE A 85 14.31 6.81 9.12
CA ILE A 85 13.24 7.72 8.64
C ILE A 85 11.87 7.01 8.71
N GLY A 86 11.80 5.72 8.40
CA GLY A 86 10.58 4.94 8.52
C GLY A 86 10.09 4.84 9.95
N LYS A 87 10.98 4.59 10.91
CA LYS A 87 10.63 4.60 12.35
C LYS A 87 10.08 5.96 12.77
N TRP A 88 10.73 7.04 12.36
CA TRP A 88 10.29 8.40 12.68
C TRP A 88 8.93 8.70 12.05
N SER A 89 8.75 8.43 10.76
CA SER A 89 7.50 8.73 10.04
C SER A 89 6.31 7.95 10.59
N MET A 90 6.49 6.68 10.98
CA MET A 90 5.44 5.89 11.61
C MET A 90 5.03 6.37 13.01
N GLY A 91 5.82 7.23 13.64
CA GLY A 91 5.46 7.93 14.86
C GLY A 91 4.52 9.12 14.64
N ILE A 92 4.34 9.55 13.39
CA ILE A 92 3.46 10.66 13.04
C ILE A 92 2.02 10.14 12.90
N LYS A 93 1.07 10.79 13.60
CA LYS A 93 -0.34 10.42 13.52
C LYS A 93 -0.84 10.48 12.07
N GLY A 94 -1.43 9.40 11.59
CA GLY A 94 -1.95 9.27 10.23
C GLY A 94 -0.98 8.61 9.23
N ILE A 95 0.32 8.50 9.57
CA ILE A 95 1.29 7.80 8.72
C ILE A 95 1.45 6.36 9.20
N GLY A 96 0.82 5.44 8.48
CA GLY A 96 0.93 4.01 8.75
C GLY A 96 2.02 3.32 7.93
N PRO A 97 2.16 1.98 8.08
CA PRO A 97 3.18 1.18 7.42
C PRO A 97 3.22 1.35 5.89
N VAL A 98 2.08 1.41 5.24
CA VAL A 98 1.97 1.51 3.79
C VAL A 98 2.46 2.87 3.29
N ILE A 99 2.01 3.95 3.92
CA ILE A 99 2.42 5.32 3.56
C ILE A 99 3.91 5.51 3.83
N SER A 100 4.40 5.10 5.01
CA SER A 100 5.81 5.19 5.36
C SER A 100 6.70 4.42 4.37
N SER A 101 6.33 3.17 4.07
CA SER A 101 7.07 2.35 3.10
C SER A 101 7.05 2.94 1.69
N GLY A 102 5.91 3.45 1.25
CA GLY A 102 5.78 4.10 -0.05
C GLY A 102 6.64 5.36 -0.16
N LEU A 103 6.62 6.22 0.86
CA LEU A 103 7.48 7.41 0.88
C LEU A 103 8.97 7.04 0.79
N LEU A 104 9.41 6.07 1.59
CA LEU A 104 10.79 5.57 1.55
C LEU A 104 11.17 4.99 0.19
N ALA A 105 10.28 4.21 -0.42
CA ALA A 105 10.54 3.51 -1.66
C ALA A 105 10.47 4.37 -2.91
N TYR A 106 9.63 5.42 -2.92
CA TYR A 106 9.45 6.29 -4.09
C TYR A 106 10.32 7.55 -4.08
N VAL A 107 10.70 8.06 -2.90
CA VAL A 107 11.43 9.32 -2.78
C VAL A 107 12.92 9.05 -2.68
N ASP A 108 13.65 9.41 -3.72
CA ASP A 108 15.11 9.41 -3.73
C ASP A 108 15.60 10.85 -3.41
N ILE A 109 16.04 11.05 -2.18
CA ILE A 109 16.51 12.36 -1.70
C ILE A 109 17.78 12.86 -2.43
N THR A 110 18.52 11.95 -3.05
CA THR A 110 19.70 12.36 -3.85
C THR A 110 19.31 13.07 -5.13
N LYS A 111 18.11 12.77 -5.66
CA LYS A 111 17.51 13.41 -6.84
C LYS A 111 16.54 14.54 -6.49
N ALA A 112 16.13 14.63 -5.24
CA ALA A 112 15.16 15.60 -4.74
C ALA A 112 15.74 16.37 -3.53
N PRO A 113 16.75 17.24 -3.73
CA PRO A 113 17.48 17.89 -2.65
C PRO A 113 16.66 18.92 -1.86
N THR A 114 15.49 19.32 -2.36
CA THR A 114 14.58 20.25 -1.68
C THR A 114 13.16 19.71 -1.61
N VAL A 115 12.38 20.20 -0.66
CA VAL A 115 10.96 19.88 -0.51
C VAL A 115 10.15 20.17 -1.78
N GLY A 116 10.49 21.25 -2.49
CA GLY A 116 9.85 21.60 -3.76
C GLY A 116 10.01 20.55 -4.85
N HIS A 117 11.16 19.87 -4.92
CA HIS A 117 11.38 18.75 -5.83
C HIS A 117 10.48 17.56 -5.47
N ILE A 118 10.33 17.27 -4.16
CA ILE A 118 9.45 16.18 -3.69
C ILE A 118 7.99 16.51 -4.03
N TRP A 119 7.54 17.74 -3.79
CA TRP A 119 6.18 18.17 -4.12
C TRP A 119 5.87 18.07 -5.61
N ARG A 120 6.80 18.51 -6.46
CA ARG A 120 6.65 18.37 -7.92
C ARG A 120 6.59 16.91 -8.34
N PHE A 121 7.47 16.07 -7.81
CA PHE A 121 7.49 14.65 -8.08
C PHE A 121 6.21 13.95 -7.58
N ALA A 122 5.65 14.38 -6.45
CA ALA A 122 4.39 13.88 -5.90
C ALA A 122 3.13 14.47 -6.57
N GLY A 123 3.28 15.37 -7.54
CA GLY A 123 2.15 16.05 -8.20
C GLY A 123 1.37 16.99 -7.28
N GLN A 124 2.06 17.65 -6.36
CA GLN A 124 1.48 18.61 -5.41
C GLN A 124 1.87 20.06 -5.73
N ASP A 125 2.73 20.27 -6.72
CA ASP A 125 3.12 21.59 -7.17
C ASP A 125 1.96 22.22 -7.94
N PRO A 126 1.35 23.32 -7.43
CA PRO A 126 0.20 23.96 -8.07
C PRO A 126 0.55 24.61 -9.40
N THR A 127 1.84 24.82 -9.69
CA THR A 127 2.33 25.40 -10.95
C THR A 127 2.52 24.35 -12.04
N SER A 128 2.47 23.07 -11.70
CA SER A 128 2.63 21.98 -12.66
C SER A 128 1.38 21.83 -13.53
N VAL A 129 1.52 22.10 -14.82
CA VAL A 129 0.47 21.92 -15.84
C VAL A 129 0.72 20.59 -16.56
N TRP A 130 -0.35 19.89 -16.87
CA TRP A 130 -0.32 18.66 -17.68
C TRP A 130 -1.44 18.72 -18.72
N ASN A 131 -1.08 18.53 -19.99
CA ASN A 131 -2.01 18.54 -21.09
C ASN A 131 -2.38 17.12 -21.52
N LYS A 132 -3.58 16.95 -22.08
CA LYS A 132 -4.05 15.67 -22.60
C LYS A 132 -3.10 15.18 -23.72
N GLY A 133 -2.63 13.94 -23.59
CA GLY A 133 -1.69 13.32 -24.54
C GLY A 133 -0.21 13.45 -24.15
N GLU A 134 0.14 14.24 -23.17
CA GLU A 134 1.51 14.36 -22.67
C GLU A 134 1.80 13.35 -21.55
N LYS A 135 3.09 13.01 -21.38
CA LYS A 135 3.52 12.21 -20.22
C LYS A 135 3.33 13.04 -18.94
N ARG A 136 2.72 12.44 -17.93
CA ARG A 136 2.55 13.11 -16.62
C ARG A 136 3.89 13.47 -16.02
N PRO A 137 4.09 14.73 -15.57
CA PRO A 137 5.36 15.19 -15.00
C PRO A 137 5.58 14.74 -13.54
N TRP A 138 4.66 14.00 -12.96
CA TRP A 138 4.73 13.49 -11.59
C TRP A 138 4.54 11.98 -11.51
N ASN A 139 4.91 11.39 -10.36
CA ASN A 139 4.69 9.99 -10.06
C ASN A 139 3.25 9.77 -9.54
N VAL A 140 2.44 9.03 -10.32
CA VAL A 140 1.03 8.77 -9.99
C VAL A 140 0.88 7.92 -8.72
N ASN A 141 1.75 6.92 -8.54
CA ASN A 141 1.69 6.03 -7.40
C ASN A 141 2.03 6.76 -6.11
N LEU A 142 3.03 7.64 -6.14
CA LEU A 142 3.34 8.50 -4.99
C LEU A 142 2.18 9.47 -4.69
N LYS A 143 1.51 9.98 -5.73
CA LYS A 143 0.35 10.85 -5.55
C LYS A 143 -0.81 10.15 -4.84
N THR A 144 -1.03 8.86 -5.10
CA THR A 144 -2.10 8.06 -4.49
C THR A 144 -1.82 7.62 -3.06
N LEU A 145 -0.55 7.53 -2.65
CA LEU A 145 -0.15 7.10 -1.29
C LEU A 145 -0.68 7.95 -0.14
N ARG A 146 -1.07 9.16 -0.38
CA ARG A 146 -1.38 10.13 0.67
C ARG A 146 -2.87 10.31 0.96
N TRP A 147 -3.73 9.57 0.27
CA TRP A 147 -5.19 9.63 0.45
C TRP A 147 -5.75 8.39 1.11
#